data_4db613cf2b2e1654b95299392ba6a8e9
#
_entry.id   4db613cf2b2e1654b95299392ba6a8e9
#
_cell.length_a   1.000
_cell.length_b   1.000
_cell.length_c   1.000
_cell.angle_alpha   90.00
_cell.angle_beta   90.00
_cell.angle_gamma   90.00
#
_symmetry.space_group_name_H-M   'P 1'
#
loop_
_entity.id
_entity.type
_entity.pdbx_description
1 polymer ?
#
loop_
_entity_poly.entity_id
_entity_poly.type
_entity_poly.pdbx_seq_one_letter_code
_entity_poly.pdbx_strand_id
1 'polypeptide(L)'
;MIRVAGLRKTYGGFPAVVGSDFEVSEGEIFGVVGPNGAGKTTTLKTLAGLIEPTEGTVEIGAYDAGDAEMRRHLGFLPEESPLYEDMTARSYLRFFADLYDVPREEATRRTEDTLDRLELEHRDRRLGDMSKGMKRKVAIARSLVNDPDLLIYDEPASGLDPLTTNYVLEFTRELAERGKTVVFSAHNLYHVESVCDRVVIMNRGEIVARGTVPEIREEHGETTYRVFATVPVEGSEATDDGRYLRTVGDMAAVEAVRVEAEFAGGGVADIRTDEPSLEDVFLDIAGRPPAAREDGRGRADSAAAARADGGREGERTDSGDDRGTW
;
A
#
# COMPACT_ATOMS: atom_id res chain seq x y z
N MET A 1 -10.05 4.16 14.41
CA MET A 1 -10.06 2.81 14.97
C MET A 1 -8.65 2.26 15.23
N ILE A 2 -7.68 2.40 14.33
CA ILE A 2 -6.29 1.96 14.55
C ILE A 2 -5.40 3.19 14.63
N ARG A 3 -4.47 3.21 15.58
CA ARG A 3 -3.40 4.20 15.66
C ARG A 3 -2.05 3.50 15.72
N VAL A 4 -1.15 3.85 14.82
CA VAL A 4 0.23 3.37 14.76
C VAL A 4 1.16 4.55 14.97
N ALA A 5 2.04 4.46 15.97
CA ALA A 5 2.98 5.52 16.30
C ALA A 5 4.40 4.97 16.42
N GLY A 6 5.30 5.49 15.58
CA GLY A 6 6.72 5.18 15.57
C GLY A 6 7.04 3.70 15.37
N LEU A 7 6.19 2.95 14.66
CA LEU A 7 6.32 1.51 14.51
C LEU A 7 7.66 1.12 13.85
N ARG A 8 8.46 0.35 14.59
CA ARG A 8 9.70 -0.26 14.09
C ARG A 8 9.69 -1.76 14.31
N LYS A 9 10.23 -2.49 13.33
CA LYS A 9 10.46 -3.93 13.46
C LYS A 9 11.79 -4.32 12.83
N THR A 10 12.64 -4.94 13.66
CA THR A 10 13.97 -5.43 13.25
C THR A 10 14.06 -6.93 13.50
N TYR A 11 14.59 -7.67 12.53
CA TYR A 11 14.87 -9.10 12.60
C TYR A 11 16.37 -9.35 12.47
N GLY A 12 17.04 -9.78 13.53
CA GLY A 12 18.46 -10.12 13.48
C GLY A 12 19.36 -9.00 12.91
N GLY A 13 19.00 -7.72 13.19
CA GLY A 13 19.71 -6.55 12.67
C GLY A 13 19.15 -6.01 11.34
N PHE A 14 18.27 -6.73 10.66
CA PHE A 14 17.60 -6.24 9.44
C PHE A 14 16.33 -5.44 9.79
N PRO A 15 16.27 -4.13 9.47
CA PRO A 15 15.09 -3.31 9.71
C PRO A 15 14.02 -3.60 8.64
N ALA A 16 12.94 -4.29 9.04
CA ALA A 16 11.82 -4.58 8.15
C ALA A 16 10.78 -3.45 8.11
N VAL A 17 10.64 -2.68 9.22
CA VAL A 17 9.82 -1.46 9.31
C VAL A 17 10.64 -0.40 10.07
N VAL A 18 10.68 0.83 9.56
CA VAL A 18 11.63 1.88 9.98
C VAL A 18 10.92 3.13 10.48
N GLY A 19 9.94 3.00 11.39
CA GLY A 19 9.27 4.16 12.00
C GLY A 19 8.04 4.60 11.19
N SER A 20 7.01 3.75 11.15
CA SER A 20 5.75 4.06 10.50
C SER A 20 4.77 4.73 11.45
N ASP A 21 4.10 5.80 10.97
CA ASP A 21 3.04 6.53 11.67
C ASP A 21 1.84 6.62 10.72
N PHE A 22 0.67 6.10 11.15
CA PHE A 22 -0.59 6.23 10.42
C PHE A 22 -1.79 5.90 11.30
N GLU A 23 -2.96 6.31 10.85
CA GLU A 23 -4.24 6.01 11.51
C GLU A 23 -5.23 5.44 10.50
N VAL A 24 -6.09 4.54 10.97
CA VAL A 24 -7.20 3.96 10.19
C VAL A 24 -8.50 4.25 10.91
N SER A 25 -9.48 4.79 10.19
CA SER A 25 -10.82 5.13 10.70
C SER A 25 -11.71 3.89 10.77
N GLU A 26 -12.82 3.98 11.49
CA GLU A 26 -13.85 2.93 11.49
C GLU A 26 -14.59 2.90 10.16
N GLY A 27 -14.85 1.69 9.65
CA GLY A 27 -15.54 1.48 8.36
C GLY A 27 -14.69 1.81 7.13
N GLU A 28 -13.41 2.14 7.30
CA GLU A 28 -12.49 2.49 6.23
C GLU A 28 -11.87 1.25 5.59
N ILE A 29 -11.67 1.29 4.27
CA ILE A 29 -10.79 0.37 3.56
C ILE A 29 -9.43 1.04 3.40
N PHE A 30 -8.46 0.55 4.16
CA PHE A 30 -7.12 1.12 4.21
C PHE A 30 -6.10 0.20 3.52
N GLY A 31 -5.39 0.74 2.53
CA GLY A 31 -4.39 0.00 1.76
C GLY A 31 -2.97 0.17 2.33
N VAL A 32 -2.23 -0.95 2.50
CA VAL A 32 -0.79 -0.96 2.76
C VAL A 32 -0.11 -1.53 1.51
N VAL A 33 0.48 -0.65 0.70
CA VAL A 33 0.94 -1.02 -0.64
C VAL A 33 2.43 -0.81 -0.82
N GLY A 34 3.00 -1.50 -1.81
CA GLY A 34 4.42 -1.44 -2.11
C GLY A 34 4.97 -2.76 -2.66
N PRO A 35 6.22 -2.77 -3.10
CA PRO A 35 6.85 -3.95 -3.67
C PRO A 35 7.07 -5.06 -2.63
N ASN A 36 7.49 -6.23 -3.10
CA ASN A 36 7.90 -7.31 -2.22
C ASN A 36 9.12 -6.87 -1.38
N GLY A 37 9.09 -7.18 -0.09
CA GLY A 37 10.12 -6.75 0.86
C GLY A 37 9.97 -5.31 1.38
N ALA A 38 8.90 -4.57 1.00
CA ALA A 38 8.67 -3.20 1.49
C ALA A 38 8.30 -3.11 2.98
N GLY A 39 7.98 -4.23 3.64
CA GLY A 39 7.56 -4.24 5.05
C GLY A 39 6.07 -4.47 5.28
N LYS A 40 5.24 -4.59 4.22
CA LYS A 40 3.78 -4.74 4.29
C LYS A 40 3.33 -5.86 5.24
N THR A 41 3.71 -7.10 4.94
CA THR A 41 3.37 -8.28 5.76
C THR A 41 3.81 -8.13 7.22
N THR A 42 4.99 -7.53 7.46
CA THR A 42 5.49 -7.26 8.82
C THR A 42 4.56 -6.26 9.53
N THR A 43 4.18 -5.18 8.85
CA THR A 43 3.23 -4.19 9.39
C THR A 43 1.89 -4.84 9.70
N LEU A 44 1.30 -5.59 8.76
CA LEU A 44 0.01 -6.25 8.97
C LEU A 44 0.05 -7.28 10.13
N LYS A 45 1.12 -8.08 10.22
CA LYS A 45 1.30 -9.02 11.33
C LYS A 45 1.45 -8.33 12.68
N THR A 46 2.06 -7.14 12.70
CA THR A 46 2.13 -6.34 13.94
C THR A 46 0.75 -5.78 14.31
N LEU A 47 -0.01 -5.25 13.35
CA LEU A 47 -1.40 -4.82 13.57
C LEU A 47 -2.27 -5.98 14.08
N ALA A 48 -2.08 -7.19 13.56
CA ALA A 48 -2.81 -8.38 13.98
C ALA A 48 -2.35 -8.94 15.36
N GLY A 49 -1.33 -8.33 15.99
CA GLY A 49 -0.78 -8.82 17.26
C GLY A 49 -0.09 -10.19 17.15
N LEU A 50 0.33 -10.58 15.93
CA LEU A 50 1.03 -11.84 15.67
C LEU A 50 2.54 -11.72 15.90
N ILE A 51 3.06 -10.50 15.84
CA ILE A 51 4.45 -10.16 16.14
C ILE A 51 4.49 -8.87 16.94
N GLU A 52 5.37 -8.80 17.93
CA GLU A 52 5.58 -7.59 18.72
C GLU A 52 6.47 -6.59 17.93
N PRO A 53 6.19 -5.27 17.98
CA PRO A 53 7.09 -4.28 17.46
C PRO A 53 8.43 -4.28 18.23
N THR A 54 9.51 -3.82 17.61
CA THR A 54 10.78 -3.57 18.32
C THR A 54 10.73 -2.22 19.06
N GLU A 55 10.06 -1.24 18.47
CA GLU A 55 9.78 0.09 19.04
C GLU A 55 8.45 0.60 18.50
N GLY A 56 7.87 1.59 19.18
CA GLY A 56 6.58 2.18 18.82
C GLY A 56 5.38 1.43 19.40
N THR A 57 4.19 1.92 19.08
CA THR A 57 2.91 1.38 19.61
C THR A 57 1.92 1.15 18.49
N VAL A 58 1.03 0.18 18.71
CA VAL A 58 -0.12 -0.12 17.84
C VAL A 58 -1.34 -0.27 18.75
N GLU A 59 -2.26 0.69 18.65
CA GLU A 59 -3.52 0.72 19.40
C GLU A 59 -4.68 0.42 18.47
N ILE A 60 -5.61 -0.43 18.89
CA ILE A 60 -6.81 -0.81 18.12
C ILE A 60 -8.03 -0.62 19.02
N GLY A 61 -8.77 0.47 18.78
CA GLY A 61 -9.85 0.88 19.67
C GLY A 61 -9.32 1.18 21.08
N ALA A 62 -9.74 0.38 22.06
CA ALA A 62 -9.31 0.47 23.45
C ALA A 62 -8.20 -0.53 23.82
N TYR A 63 -7.67 -1.29 22.86
CA TYR A 63 -6.73 -2.39 23.09
C TYR A 63 -5.38 -2.13 22.46
N ASP A 64 -4.32 -2.65 23.07
CA ASP A 64 -3.06 -2.84 22.38
C ASP A 64 -3.16 -4.03 21.39
N ALA A 65 -2.42 -3.97 20.28
CA ALA A 65 -2.46 -5.03 19.26
C ALA A 65 -2.12 -6.44 19.77
N GLY A 66 -1.34 -6.53 20.87
CA GLY A 66 -0.97 -7.80 21.53
C GLY A 66 -2.07 -8.41 22.41
N ASP A 67 -3.12 -7.67 22.72
CA ASP A 67 -4.14 -8.12 23.65
C ASP A 67 -4.95 -9.31 23.16
N ALA A 68 -5.20 -10.27 24.04
CA ALA A 68 -5.99 -11.45 23.70
C ALA A 68 -7.44 -11.10 23.35
N GLU A 69 -8.00 -10.08 24.02
CA GLU A 69 -9.36 -9.62 23.78
C GLU A 69 -9.50 -8.96 22.40
N MET A 70 -8.50 -8.16 21.98
CA MET A 70 -8.47 -7.57 20.65
C MET A 70 -8.61 -8.63 19.55
N ARG A 71 -7.97 -9.80 19.70
CA ARG A 71 -8.04 -10.89 18.71
C ARG A 71 -9.43 -11.48 18.53
N ARG A 72 -10.35 -11.31 19.49
CA ARG A 72 -11.76 -11.72 19.36
C ARG A 72 -12.53 -10.83 18.37
N HIS A 73 -12.07 -9.59 18.20
CA HIS A 73 -12.65 -8.59 17.28
C HIS A 73 -11.90 -8.49 15.97
N LEU A 74 -10.94 -9.39 15.73
CA LEU A 74 -10.08 -9.38 14.56
C LEU A 74 -10.33 -10.59 13.65
N GLY A 75 -10.47 -10.34 12.36
CA GLY A 75 -10.37 -11.34 11.31
C GLY A 75 -9.05 -11.20 10.55
N PHE A 76 -8.20 -12.24 10.56
CA PHE A 76 -6.91 -12.22 9.88
C PHE A 76 -6.87 -13.20 8.73
N LEU A 77 -6.48 -12.71 7.55
CA LEU A 77 -6.25 -13.49 6.35
C LEU A 77 -4.77 -13.35 5.93
N PRO A 78 -3.91 -14.33 6.18
CA PRO A 78 -2.54 -14.32 5.70
C PRO A 78 -2.46 -14.52 4.19
N GLU A 79 -1.36 -14.11 3.56
CA GLU A 79 -1.08 -14.33 2.14
C GLU A 79 -1.18 -15.82 1.79
N GLU A 80 -0.44 -16.66 2.51
CA GLU A 80 -0.60 -18.10 2.45
C GLU A 80 -1.57 -18.56 3.53
N SER A 81 -2.66 -19.20 3.12
CA SER A 81 -3.70 -19.70 4.03
C SER A 81 -3.82 -21.23 3.86
N PRO A 82 -2.92 -22.00 4.47
CA PRO A 82 -3.04 -23.46 4.45
C PRO A 82 -4.35 -23.88 5.12
N LEU A 83 -5.09 -24.74 4.45
CA LEU A 83 -6.35 -25.28 4.93
C LEU A 83 -6.17 -26.77 5.29
N TYR A 84 -7.05 -27.28 6.17
CA TYR A 84 -7.08 -28.72 6.48
C TYR A 84 -7.71 -29.48 5.32
N GLU A 85 -6.90 -30.05 4.44
CA GLU A 85 -7.30 -30.57 3.13
C GLU A 85 -8.35 -31.69 3.20
N ASP A 86 -8.36 -32.46 4.28
CA ASP A 86 -9.34 -33.53 4.51
C ASP A 86 -10.72 -33.05 4.98
N MET A 87 -10.84 -31.78 5.37
CA MET A 87 -12.10 -31.17 5.79
C MET A 87 -12.89 -30.63 4.59
N THR A 88 -14.21 -30.50 4.75
CA THR A 88 -15.06 -29.71 3.85
C THR A 88 -15.08 -28.25 4.31
N ALA A 89 -15.51 -27.29 3.45
CA ALA A 89 -15.62 -25.89 3.85
C ALA A 89 -16.51 -25.73 5.09
N ARG A 90 -17.67 -26.39 5.14
CA ARG A 90 -18.56 -26.35 6.30
C ARG A 90 -17.93 -26.87 7.57
N SER A 91 -17.27 -28.04 7.51
CA SER A 91 -16.63 -28.60 8.71
C SER A 91 -15.45 -27.77 9.19
N TYR A 92 -14.69 -27.18 8.27
CA TYR A 92 -13.58 -26.29 8.56
C TYR A 92 -14.04 -24.98 9.23
N LEU A 93 -15.04 -24.31 8.67
CA LEU A 93 -15.57 -23.07 9.25
C LEU A 93 -16.22 -23.31 10.60
N ARG A 94 -16.92 -24.42 10.74
CA ARG A 94 -17.47 -24.82 12.03
C ARG A 94 -16.39 -25.06 13.09
N PHE A 95 -15.31 -25.75 12.73
CA PHE A 95 -14.18 -25.95 13.65
C PHE A 95 -13.63 -24.61 14.18
N PHE A 96 -13.49 -23.60 13.30
CA PHE A 96 -13.06 -22.27 13.75
C PHE A 96 -14.13 -21.54 14.57
N ALA A 97 -15.41 -21.71 14.25
CA ALA A 97 -16.49 -21.15 15.06
C ALA A 97 -16.48 -21.71 16.50
N ASP A 98 -16.23 -23.01 16.63
CA ASP A 98 -16.11 -23.66 17.95
C ASP A 98 -14.89 -23.13 18.73
N LEU A 99 -13.77 -22.74 18.07
CA LEU A 99 -12.60 -22.12 18.70
C LEU A 99 -12.87 -20.71 19.22
N TYR A 100 -13.82 -20.00 18.62
CA TYR A 100 -14.25 -18.66 19.06
C TYR A 100 -15.47 -18.70 19.97
N ASP A 101 -15.89 -19.89 20.45
CA ASP A 101 -17.09 -20.09 21.27
C ASP A 101 -18.37 -19.54 20.63
N VAL A 102 -18.47 -19.51 19.28
CA VAL A 102 -19.66 -19.04 18.58
C VAL A 102 -20.77 -20.08 18.71
N PRO A 103 -21.98 -19.72 19.19
CA PRO A 103 -23.09 -20.64 19.31
C PRO A 103 -23.40 -21.36 17.98
N ARG A 104 -23.69 -22.66 18.04
CA ARG A 104 -23.83 -23.53 16.85
C ARG A 104 -24.81 -23.02 15.79
N GLU A 105 -25.96 -22.51 16.20
CA GLU A 105 -26.97 -21.97 15.30
C GLU A 105 -26.47 -20.73 14.58
N GLU A 106 -25.83 -19.85 15.33
CA GLU A 106 -25.24 -18.62 14.81
C GLU A 106 -24.06 -18.92 13.87
N ALA A 107 -23.17 -19.84 14.27
CA ALA A 107 -22.06 -20.30 13.42
C ALA A 107 -22.56 -20.87 12.08
N THR A 108 -23.63 -21.66 12.11
CA THR A 108 -24.23 -22.22 10.90
C THR A 108 -24.82 -21.12 10.02
N ARG A 109 -25.58 -20.21 10.61
CA ARG A 109 -26.20 -19.08 9.88
C ARG A 109 -25.13 -18.21 9.22
N ARG A 110 -24.11 -17.77 9.99
CA ARG A 110 -23.01 -16.95 9.46
C ARG A 110 -22.21 -17.65 8.38
N THR A 111 -21.91 -18.94 8.58
CA THR A 111 -21.18 -19.76 7.60
C THR A 111 -21.93 -19.83 6.27
N GLU A 112 -23.22 -20.21 6.30
CA GLU A 112 -24.01 -20.33 5.08
C GLU A 112 -24.18 -18.99 4.39
N ASP A 113 -24.53 -17.91 5.11
CA ASP A 113 -24.64 -16.55 4.56
C ASP A 113 -23.32 -16.11 3.89
N THR A 114 -22.19 -16.33 4.55
CA THR A 114 -20.88 -15.95 4.00
C THR A 114 -20.52 -16.77 2.77
N LEU A 115 -20.79 -18.09 2.79
CA LEU A 115 -20.53 -18.96 1.63
C LEU A 115 -21.46 -18.68 0.46
N ASP A 116 -22.72 -18.26 0.71
CA ASP A 116 -23.64 -17.76 -0.31
C ASP A 116 -23.10 -16.52 -0.98
N ARG A 117 -22.71 -15.53 -0.17
CA ARG A 117 -22.15 -14.26 -0.64
C ARG A 117 -20.81 -14.41 -1.36
N LEU A 118 -20.02 -15.40 -0.99
CA LEU A 118 -18.78 -15.77 -1.70
C LEU A 118 -19.05 -16.67 -2.91
N GLU A 119 -20.31 -16.97 -3.25
CA GLU A 119 -20.69 -17.84 -4.36
C GLU A 119 -19.92 -19.18 -4.34
N LEU A 120 -19.77 -19.77 -3.14
CA LEU A 120 -19.12 -21.05 -3.01
C LEU A 120 -20.15 -22.19 -3.04
N GLU A 121 -20.42 -22.76 -4.20
CA GLU A 121 -21.42 -23.83 -4.37
C GLU A 121 -20.97 -25.18 -3.79
N HIS A 122 -19.69 -25.52 -3.91
CA HIS A 122 -19.15 -26.82 -3.56
C HIS A 122 -18.71 -26.95 -2.09
N ARG A 123 -19.62 -26.60 -1.14
CA ARG A 123 -19.33 -26.48 0.30
C ARG A 123 -18.99 -27.80 0.99
N ASP A 124 -19.47 -28.91 0.44
CA ASP A 124 -19.28 -30.27 0.96
C ASP A 124 -18.14 -31.02 0.27
N ARG A 125 -17.44 -30.39 -0.71
CA ARG A 125 -16.22 -30.90 -1.30
C ARG A 125 -15.06 -30.78 -0.30
N ARG A 126 -14.13 -31.74 -0.32
CA ARG A 126 -12.90 -31.63 0.47
C ARG A 126 -12.07 -30.43 0.00
N LEU A 127 -11.47 -29.74 0.96
CA LEU A 127 -10.63 -28.56 0.66
C LEU A 127 -9.43 -28.90 -0.21
N GLY A 128 -8.87 -30.11 -0.07
CA GLY A 128 -7.80 -30.61 -0.94
C GLY A 128 -8.17 -30.63 -2.42
N ASP A 129 -9.45 -30.90 -2.75
CA ASP A 129 -9.98 -31.03 -4.10
C ASP A 129 -10.48 -29.67 -4.68
N MET A 130 -10.34 -28.57 -3.96
CA MET A 130 -10.78 -27.24 -4.37
C MET A 130 -9.70 -26.52 -5.15
N SER A 131 -10.13 -25.65 -6.10
CA SER A 131 -9.23 -24.71 -6.79
C SER A 131 -8.64 -23.69 -5.81
N LYS A 132 -7.55 -23.02 -6.21
CA LYS A 132 -6.92 -21.95 -5.41
C LYS A 132 -7.92 -20.85 -5.06
N GLY A 133 -8.75 -20.40 -6.03
CA GLY A 133 -9.78 -19.39 -5.80
C GLY A 133 -10.85 -19.85 -4.80
N MET A 134 -11.31 -21.12 -4.90
CA MET A 134 -12.25 -21.68 -3.92
C MET A 134 -11.63 -21.76 -2.51
N LYS A 135 -10.37 -22.21 -2.40
CA LYS A 135 -9.64 -22.23 -1.13
C LYS A 135 -9.51 -20.83 -0.53
N ARG A 136 -9.28 -19.80 -1.38
CA ARG A 136 -9.21 -18.40 -0.93
C ARG A 136 -10.54 -17.90 -0.38
N LYS A 137 -11.66 -18.23 -1.05
CA LYS A 137 -13.01 -17.93 -0.57
C LYS A 137 -13.26 -18.54 0.81
N VAL A 138 -12.86 -19.79 1.02
CA VAL A 138 -12.96 -20.45 2.35
C VAL A 138 -12.09 -19.76 3.40
N ALA A 139 -10.88 -19.35 3.04
CA ALA A 139 -9.99 -18.64 3.96
C ALA A 139 -10.54 -17.25 4.35
N ILE A 140 -11.18 -16.55 3.41
CA ILE A 140 -11.92 -15.30 3.68
C ILE A 140 -13.10 -15.59 4.61
N ALA A 141 -13.91 -16.64 4.32
CA ALA A 141 -15.03 -17.00 5.19
C ALA A 141 -14.58 -17.32 6.62
N ARG A 142 -13.42 -17.98 6.78
CA ARG A 142 -12.83 -18.25 8.09
C ARG A 142 -12.55 -16.96 8.88
N SER A 143 -12.05 -15.91 8.22
CA SER A 143 -11.75 -14.62 8.89
C SER A 143 -13.01 -13.90 9.39
N LEU A 144 -14.20 -14.31 8.97
CA LEU A 144 -15.49 -13.71 9.32
C LEU A 144 -16.31 -14.52 10.34
N VAL A 145 -15.82 -15.70 10.75
CA VAL A 145 -16.57 -16.63 11.59
C VAL A 145 -16.98 -16.01 12.95
N ASN A 146 -16.07 -15.25 13.55
CA ASN A 146 -16.27 -14.56 14.83
C ASN A 146 -16.99 -13.21 14.71
N ASP A 147 -17.41 -12.81 13.49
CA ASP A 147 -18.04 -11.52 13.19
C ASP A 147 -17.16 -10.31 13.61
N PRO A 148 -15.91 -10.24 13.19
CA PRO A 148 -14.98 -9.22 13.65
C PRO A 148 -15.37 -7.83 13.14
N ASP A 149 -15.01 -6.78 13.88
CA ASP A 149 -15.15 -5.38 13.48
C ASP A 149 -13.98 -4.93 12.59
N LEU A 150 -12.80 -5.57 12.77
CA LEU A 150 -11.57 -5.30 12.03
C LEU A 150 -11.13 -6.53 11.23
N LEU A 151 -10.84 -6.31 9.97
CA LEU A 151 -10.29 -7.31 9.05
C LEU A 151 -8.90 -6.88 8.60
N ILE A 152 -7.92 -7.77 8.74
CA ILE A 152 -6.55 -7.55 8.25
C ILE A 152 -6.25 -8.63 7.23
N TYR A 153 -6.07 -8.23 5.95
CA TYR A 153 -5.89 -9.10 4.81
C TYR A 153 -4.53 -8.90 4.16
N ASP A 154 -3.68 -9.91 4.22
CA ASP A 154 -2.38 -9.88 3.57
C ASP A 154 -2.50 -10.49 2.16
N GLU A 155 -2.35 -9.63 1.14
CA GLU A 155 -2.43 -9.99 -0.29
C GLU A 155 -3.68 -10.83 -0.63
N PRO A 156 -4.92 -10.36 -0.36
CA PRO A 156 -6.14 -11.18 -0.46
C PRO A 156 -6.40 -11.74 -1.86
N ALA A 157 -5.92 -11.08 -2.91
CA ALA A 157 -6.12 -11.45 -4.31
C ALA A 157 -4.87 -12.05 -4.98
N SER A 158 -3.79 -12.32 -4.22
CA SER A 158 -2.53 -12.82 -4.80
C SER A 158 -2.70 -14.16 -5.51
N GLY A 159 -2.27 -14.19 -6.80
CA GLY A 159 -2.25 -15.38 -7.63
C GLY A 159 -3.63 -15.97 -7.93
N LEU A 160 -4.67 -15.18 -7.89
CA LEU A 160 -6.01 -15.51 -8.36
C LEU A 160 -6.18 -15.10 -9.83
N ASP A 161 -7.13 -15.72 -10.51
CA ASP A 161 -7.54 -15.26 -11.82
C ASP A 161 -8.28 -13.91 -11.75
N PRO A 162 -8.38 -13.15 -12.85
CA PRO A 162 -8.96 -11.79 -12.82
C PRO A 162 -10.42 -11.74 -12.32
N LEU A 163 -11.24 -12.75 -12.62
CA LEU A 163 -12.63 -12.78 -12.18
C LEU A 163 -12.72 -13.00 -10.67
N THR A 164 -11.98 -13.96 -10.15
CA THR A 164 -11.91 -14.21 -8.71
C THR A 164 -11.31 -13.02 -7.96
N THR A 165 -10.31 -12.36 -8.54
CA THR A 165 -9.72 -11.14 -7.99
C THR A 165 -10.75 -10.03 -7.83
N ASN A 166 -11.46 -9.67 -8.90
CA ASN A 166 -12.50 -8.63 -8.84
C ASN A 166 -13.57 -8.99 -7.82
N TYR A 167 -13.97 -10.25 -7.77
CA TYR A 167 -14.94 -10.74 -6.81
C TYR A 167 -14.47 -10.54 -5.35
N VAL A 168 -13.21 -10.86 -5.03
CA VAL A 168 -12.64 -10.65 -3.70
C VAL A 168 -12.60 -9.16 -3.33
N LEU A 169 -12.27 -8.29 -4.29
CA LEU A 169 -12.22 -6.84 -4.08
C LEU A 169 -13.62 -6.26 -3.85
N GLU A 170 -14.62 -6.66 -4.64
CA GLU A 170 -16.02 -6.26 -4.45
C GLU A 170 -16.56 -6.74 -3.11
N PHE A 171 -16.28 -7.98 -2.75
CA PHE A 171 -16.65 -8.51 -1.44
C PHE A 171 -16.00 -7.74 -0.28
N THR A 172 -14.75 -7.30 -0.44
CA THR A 172 -14.08 -6.44 0.53
C THR A 172 -14.80 -5.09 0.69
N ARG A 173 -15.25 -4.49 -0.42
CA ARG A 173 -16.06 -3.26 -0.39
C ARG A 173 -17.39 -3.45 0.32
N GLU A 174 -18.09 -4.55 0.01
CA GLU A 174 -19.32 -4.91 0.70
C GLU A 174 -19.17 -5.05 2.22
N LEU A 175 -18.03 -5.57 2.70
CA LEU A 175 -17.73 -5.68 4.12
C LEU A 175 -17.61 -4.30 4.78
N ALA A 176 -16.95 -3.35 4.12
CA ALA A 176 -16.82 -1.98 4.60
C ALA A 176 -18.17 -1.24 4.59
N GLU A 177 -18.98 -1.40 3.55
CA GLU A 177 -20.36 -0.85 3.48
C GLU A 177 -21.24 -1.37 4.63
N ARG A 178 -20.94 -2.52 5.18
CA ARG A 178 -21.58 -3.09 6.38
C ARG A 178 -20.94 -2.63 7.70
N GLY A 179 -20.04 -1.66 7.64
CA GLY A 179 -19.39 -1.07 8.81
C GLY A 179 -18.15 -1.80 9.29
N LYS A 180 -17.63 -2.80 8.56
CA LYS A 180 -16.35 -3.43 8.92
C LYS A 180 -15.19 -2.53 8.50
N THR A 181 -14.17 -2.43 9.34
CA THR A 181 -12.91 -1.79 8.97
C THR A 181 -11.99 -2.81 8.31
N VAL A 182 -11.42 -2.48 7.16
CA VAL A 182 -10.57 -3.40 6.43
C VAL A 182 -9.20 -2.79 6.19
N VAL A 183 -8.15 -3.44 6.66
CA VAL A 183 -6.77 -3.12 6.30
C VAL A 183 -6.24 -4.24 5.42
N PHE A 184 -5.82 -3.92 4.21
CA PHE A 184 -5.24 -4.95 3.37
C PHE A 184 -3.96 -4.52 2.67
N SER A 185 -3.07 -5.49 2.41
CA SER A 185 -1.90 -5.25 1.58
C SER A 185 -2.14 -5.66 0.14
N ALA A 186 -1.48 -4.97 -0.76
CA ALA A 186 -1.36 -5.38 -2.15
C ALA A 186 -0.02 -4.92 -2.74
N HIS A 187 0.45 -5.67 -3.73
CA HIS A 187 1.56 -5.24 -4.59
C HIS A 187 1.04 -4.69 -5.93
N ASN A 188 -0.20 -4.99 -6.30
CA ASN A 188 -0.87 -4.44 -7.48
C ASN A 188 -1.63 -3.17 -7.09
N LEU A 189 -1.10 -2.03 -7.50
CA LEU A 189 -1.64 -0.71 -7.16
C LEU A 189 -3.01 -0.44 -7.80
N TYR A 190 -3.31 -1.05 -8.96
CA TYR A 190 -4.62 -0.95 -9.59
C TYR A 190 -5.76 -1.50 -8.69
N HIS A 191 -5.51 -2.61 -7.99
CA HIS A 191 -6.49 -3.18 -7.05
C HIS A 191 -6.78 -2.21 -5.90
N VAL A 192 -5.75 -1.50 -5.45
CA VAL A 192 -5.83 -0.53 -4.36
C VAL A 192 -6.63 0.69 -4.78
N GLU A 193 -6.33 1.25 -5.96
CA GLU A 193 -7.07 2.38 -6.53
C GLU A 193 -8.57 2.10 -6.65
N SER A 194 -8.92 0.83 -6.89
CA SER A 194 -10.31 0.44 -7.10
C SER A 194 -11.15 0.33 -5.82
N VAL A 195 -10.54 0.09 -4.64
CA VAL A 195 -11.32 -0.23 -3.43
C VAL A 195 -10.93 0.55 -2.18
N CYS A 196 -9.71 1.12 -2.10
CA CYS A 196 -9.25 1.81 -0.88
C CYS A 196 -9.76 3.23 -0.81
N ASP A 197 -10.16 3.64 0.40
CA ASP A 197 -10.43 5.03 0.74
C ASP A 197 -9.12 5.81 0.91
N ARG A 198 -8.17 5.23 1.66
CA ARG A 198 -6.84 5.78 1.90
C ARG A 198 -5.78 4.69 1.84
N VAL A 199 -4.56 5.11 1.56
CA VAL A 199 -3.42 4.20 1.44
C VAL A 199 -2.16 4.74 2.09
N VAL A 200 -1.27 3.83 2.46
CA VAL A 200 0.16 4.12 2.68
C VAL A 200 0.98 3.36 1.65
N ILE A 201 1.89 4.06 1.00
CA ILE A 201 2.84 3.45 0.08
C ILE A 201 4.14 3.21 0.84
N MET A 202 4.55 1.95 0.92
CA MET A 202 5.77 1.53 1.60
C MET A 202 6.89 1.19 0.63
N ASN A 203 8.10 1.60 0.95
CA ASN A 203 9.31 1.18 0.25
C ASN A 203 10.45 0.99 1.25
N ARG A 204 11.12 -0.17 1.22
CA ARG A 204 12.27 -0.50 2.10
C ARG A 204 12.02 -0.28 3.59
N GLY A 205 10.79 -0.58 4.05
CA GLY A 205 10.38 -0.44 5.45
C GLY A 205 9.90 0.95 5.86
N GLU A 206 9.92 1.93 4.97
CA GLU A 206 9.48 3.31 5.22
C GLU A 206 8.17 3.60 4.49
N ILE A 207 7.33 4.46 5.06
CA ILE A 207 6.18 5.04 4.35
C ILE A 207 6.71 6.21 3.52
N VAL A 208 6.54 6.11 2.20
CA VAL A 208 7.01 7.12 1.23
C VAL A 208 5.91 8.04 0.74
N ALA A 209 4.65 7.61 0.81
CA ALA A 209 3.46 8.44 0.57
C ALA A 209 2.28 7.93 1.37
N ARG A 210 1.31 8.80 1.68
CA ARG A 210 0.07 8.45 2.38
C ARG A 210 -1.04 9.45 2.07
N GLY A 211 -2.27 8.97 2.05
CA GLY A 211 -3.46 9.78 1.82
C GLY A 211 -4.49 9.03 0.99
N THR A 212 -5.47 9.73 0.46
CA THR A 212 -6.34 9.22 -0.60
C THR A 212 -5.57 9.11 -1.91
N VAL A 213 -6.05 8.28 -2.84
CA VAL A 213 -5.42 8.16 -4.16
C VAL A 213 -5.33 9.50 -4.90
N PRO A 214 -6.40 10.36 -4.91
CA PRO A 214 -6.30 11.69 -5.51
C PRO A 214 -5.24 12.59 -4.86
N GLU A 215 -5.17 12.64 -3.52
CA GLU A 215 -4.15 13.44 -2.80
C GLU A 215 -2.74 13.01 -3.16
N ILE A 216 -2.47 11.70 -3.21
CA ILE A 216 -1.14 11.18 -3.57
C ILE A 216 -0.79 11.53 -5.02
N ARG A 217 -1.75 11.48 -5.94
CA ARG A 217 -1.54 11.89 -7.33
C ARG A 217 -1.27 13.38 -7.45
N GLU A 218 -1.99 14.21 -6.70
CA GLU A 218 -1.78 15.66 -6.70
C GLU A 218 -0.41 16.06 -6.12
N GLU A 219 0.02 15.38 -5.04
CA GLU A 219 1.29 15.71 -4.37
C GLU A 219 2.53 15.21 -5.13
N HIS A 220 2.42 14.05 -5.79
CA HIS A 220 3.58 13.35 -6.34
C HIS A 220 3.51 13.10 -7.85
N GLY A 221 2.36 13.33 -8.47
CA GLY A 221 2.14 13.07 -9.89
C GLY A 221 2.14 14.35 -10.71
N GLU A 222 2.65 14.28 -11.92
CA GLU A 222 2.53 15.35 -12.91
C GLU A 222 1.41 15.00 -13.90
N THR A 223 0.29 15.73 -13.82
CA THR A 223 -0.77 15.62 -14.84
C THR A 223 -0.24 16.15 -16.15
N THR A 224 -0.35 15.37 -17.22
CA THR A 224 0.01 15.79 -18.56
C THR A 224 -1.20 15.81 -19.49
N TYR A 225 -1.10 16.61 -20.55
CA TYR A 225 -2.18 16.75 -21.54
C TYR A 225 -1.66 16.33 -22.90
N ARG A 226 -2.30 15.33 -23.48
CA ARG A 226 -2.04 14.87 -24.84
C ARG A 226 -2.94 15.64 -25.79
N VAL A 227 -2.36 16.60 -26.53
CA VAL A 227 -3.08 17.48 -27.46
C VAL A 227 -2.90 16.94 -28.87
N PHE A 228 -4.02 16.62 -29.53
CA PHE A 228 -4.03 16.13 -30.92
C PHE A 228 -4.43 17.29 -31.85
N ALA A 229 -3.50 17.74 -32.65
CA ALA A 229 -3.75 18.79 -33.65
C ALA A 229 -3.99 18.20 -35.04
N THR A 230 -4.71 18.95 -35.92
CA THR A 230 -4.97 18.57 -37.32
C THR A 230 -3.84 18.95 -38.24
N VAL A 231 -2.89 19.74 -37.79
CA VAL A 231 -1.71 20.22 -38.48
C VAL A 231 -0.47 20.05 -37.63
N PRO A 232 0.73 19.96 -38.21
CA PRO A 232 1.94 19.90 -37.40
C PRO A 232 2.14 21.20 -36.62
N VAL A 233 2.46 21.03 -35.32
CA VAL A 233 2.84 22.09 -34.37
C VAL A 233 4.23 21.81 -33.84
N GLU A 234 4.93 22.83 -33.30
CA GLU A 234 6.28 22.66 -32.80
C GLU A 234 6.35 21.55 -31.73
N GLY A 235 7.29 20.60 -31.87
CA GLY A 235 7.45 19.49 -30.91
C GLY A 235 6.34 18.42 -30.96
N SER A 236 5.50 18.39 -32.02
CA SER A 236 4.51 17.34 -32.22
C SER A 236 5.05 16.16 -33.02
N GLU A 237 4.51 14.97 -32.76
CA GLU A 237 4.76 13.75 -33.47
C GLU A 237 3.53 13.36 -34.29
N ALA A 238 3.76 12.90 -35.58
CA ALA A 238 2.66 12.41 -36.38
C ALA A 238 2.13 11.09 -35.86
N THR A 239 0.79 10.96 -35.80
CA THR A 239 0.10 9.73 -35.41
C THR A 239 -0.41 8.96 -36.60
N ASP A 240 -0.64 7.66 -36.48
CA ASP A 240 -1.08 6.77 -37.57
C ASP A 240 -2.42 7.19 -38.20
N ASP A 241 -3.23 7.94 -37.48
CA ASP A 241 -4.55 8.45 -37.92
C ASP A 241 -4.46 9.83 -38.61
N GLY A 242 -3.27 10.32 -38.86
CA GLY A 242 -3.02 11.55 -39.62
C GLY A 242 -3.14 12.82 -38.78
N ARG A 243 -3.18 12.71 -37.44
CA ARG A 243 -3.10 13.81 -36.48
C ARG A 243 -1.68 14.02 -35.98
N TYR A 244 -1.46 15.08 -35.22
CA TYR A 244 -0.20 15.45 -34.64
C TYR A 244 -0.36 15.52 -33.12
N LEU A 245 0.39 14.70 -32.38
CA LEU A 245 0.34 14.63 -30.93
C LEU A 245 1.45 15.46 -30.32
N ARG A 246 1.08 16.35 -29.40
CA ARG A 246 2.01 17.02 -28.48
C ARG A 246 1.58 16.80 -27.04
N THR A 247 2.50 16.36 -26.18
CA THR A 247 2.26 16.22 -24.73
C THR A 247 2.79 17.49 -24.03
N VAL A 248 1.96 18.06 -23.15
CA VAL A 248 2.27 19.29 -22.40
C VAL A 248 1.88 19.14 -20.94
N GLY A 249 2.50 19.92 -20.05
CA GLY A 249 2.37 19.78 -18.60
C GLY A 249 1.23 20.58 -17.97
N ASP A 250 0.66 21.58 -18.65
CA ASP A 250 -0.39 22.42 -18.09
C ASP A 250 -1.37 22.95 -19.15
N MET A 251 -2.48 23.51 -18.67
CA MET A 251 -3.52 24.08 -19.54
C MET A 251 -3.08 25.34 -20.29
N ALA A 252 -2.10 26.07 -19.79
CA ALA A 252 -1.57 27.23 -20.50
C ALA A 252 -0.78 26.77 -21.75
N ALA A 253 -0.02 25.69 -21.62
CA ALA A 253 0.65 25.06 -22.75
C ALA A 253 -0.33 24.42 -23.76
N VAL A 254 -1.45 23.84 -23.29
CA VAL A 254 -2.55 23.36 -24.15
C VAL A 254 -3.10 24.52 -25.01
N GLU A 255 -3.32 25.67 -24.39
CA GLU A 255 -3.82 26.86 -25.08
C GLU A 255 -2.79 27.39 -26.10
N ALA A 256 -1.50 27.36 -25.78
CA ALA A 256 -0.44 27.72 -26.70
C ALA A 256 -0.42 26.80 -27.95
N VAL A 257 -0.57 25.48 -27.76
CA VAL A 257 -0.70 24.53 -28.88
C VAL A 257 -1.92 24.82 -29.73
N ARG A 258 -3.04 25.20 -29.13
CA ARG A 258 -4.27 25.57 -29.85
C ARG A 258 -4.05 26.80 -30.76
N VAL A 259 -3.46 27.86 -30.20
CA VAL A 259 -3.15 29.07 -30.94
C VAL A 259 -2.18 28.78 -32.10
N GLU A 260 -1.14 27.98 -31.87
CA GLU A 260 -0.18 27.57 -32.88
C GLU A 260 -0.85 26.78 -34.02
N ALA A 261 -1.71 25.81 -33.70
CA ALA A 261 -2.45 25.04 -34.68
C ALA A 261 -3.39 25.90 -35.52
N GLU A 262 -4.09 26.86 -34.91
CA GLU A 262 -4.97 27.82 -35.60
C GLU A 262 -4.15 28.73 -36.57
N PHE A 263 -2.99 29.19 -36.13
CA PHE A 263 -2.11 30.02 -36.96
C PHE A 263 -1.55 29.23 -38.17
N ALA A 264 -1.32 27.93 -37.99
CA ALA A 264 -0.90 27.02 -39.05
C ALA A 264 -2.07 26.58 -40.00
N GLY A 265 -3.27 27.13 -39.82
CA GLY A 265 -4.45 26.86 -40.65
C GLY A 265 -5.20 25.57 -40.29
N GLY A 266 -4.97 25.02 -39.09
CA GLY A 266 -5.67 23.87 -38.54
C GLY A 266 -6.35 24.17 -37.21
N GLY A 267 -6.38 23.20 -36.29
CA GLY A 267 -6.95 23.32 -34.96
C GLY A 267 -6.64 22.10 -34.10
N VAL A 268 -7.08 22.14 -32.85
CA VAL A 268 -7.04 20.99 -31.93
C VAL A 268 -8.24 20.11 -32.16
N ALA A 269 -7.99 18.84 -32.45
CA ALA A 269 -9.02 17.83 -32.73
C ALA A 269 -9.46 17.10 -31.45
N ASP A 270 -8.55 16.90 -30.49
CA ASP A 270 -8.83 16.18 -29.25
C ASP A 270 -7.82 16.58 -28.16
N ILE A 271 -8.23 16.55 -26.90
CA ILE A 271 -7.39 16.76 -25.75
C ILE A 271 -7.66 15.62 -24.77
N ARG A 272 -6.64 14.89 -24.36
CA ARG A 272 -6.74 13.85 -23.36
C ARG A 272 -5.88 14.21 -22.18
N THR A 273 -6.49 14.21 -21.01
CA THR A 273 -5.76 14.33 -19.74
C THR A 273 -5.16 12.96 -19.40
N ASP A 274 -3.88 12.94 -19.13
CA ASP A 274 -3.15 11.75 -18.69
C ASP A 274 -2.76 11.99 -17.22
N GLU A 275 -3.59 11.43 -16.33
CA GLU A 275 -3.33 11.46 -14.90
C GLU A 275 -2.42 10.28 -14.55
N PRO A 276 -1.34 10.52 -13.76
CA PRO A 276 -0.45 9.44 -13.37
C PRO A 276 -1.21 8.38 -12.54
N SER A 277 -0.96 7.12 -12.81
CA SER A 277 -1.42 6.02 -11.95
C SER A 277 -0.63 6.03 -10.65
N LEU A 278 -1.13 5.33 -9.60
CA LEU A 278 -0.32 5.11 -8.39
C LEU A 278 0.99 4.37 -8.69
N GLU A 279 1.04 3.58 -9.76
CA GLU A 279 2.26 2.88 -10.19
C GLU A 279 3.29 3.87 -10.72
N ASP A 280 2.87 4.85 -11.54
CA ASP A 280 3.75 5.91 -12.04
C ASP A 280 4.30 6.76 -10.89
N VAL A 281 3.42 7.16 -9.96
CA VAL A 281 3.80 7.88 -8.73
C VAL A 281 4.80 7.08 -7.90
N PHE A 282 4.54 5.77 -7.71
CA PHE A 282 5.45 4.90 -6.97
C PHE A 282 6.82 4.80 -7.64
N LEU A 283 6.87 4.63 -8.97
CA LEU A 283 8.13 4.53 -9.72
C LEU A 283 8.94 5.82 -9.61
N ASP A 284 8.29 6.99 -9.64
CA ASP A 284 8.94 8.27 -9.46
C ASP A 284 9.52 8.42 -8.05
N ILE A 285 8.73 8.13 -7.01
CA ILE A 285 9.18 8.20 -5.61
C ILE A 285 10.29 7.17 -5.33
N ALA A 286 10.13 5.93 -5.82
CA ALA A 286 11.10 4.85 -5.60
C ALA A 286 12.42 5.07 -6.35
N GLY A 287 12.40 5.78 -7.48
CA GLY A 287 13.56 6.14 -8.27
C GLY A 287 14.37 7.31 -7.68
N ARG A 288 13.79 8.12 -6.80
CA ARG A 288 14.50 9.20 -6.12
C ARG A 288 15.42 8.62 -5.04
N PRO A 289 16.68 9.09 -4.95
CA PRO A 289 17.54 8.72 -3.82
C PRO A 289 16.89 9.19 -2.51
N PRO A 290 17.02 8.43 -1.39
CA PRO A 290 16.43 8.83 -0.12
C PRO A 290 16.87 10.25 0.23
N ALA A 291 15.92 11.14 0.42
CA ALA A 291 16.19 12.52 0.81
C ALA A 291 17.01 12.49 2.09
N ALA A 292 18.16 13.18 2.10
CA ALA A 292 18.92 13.38 3.31
C ALA A 292 17.99 14.04 4.33
N ARG A 293 17.73 13.36 5.45
CA ARG A 293 16.90 13.90 6.54
C ARG A 293 17.49 15.24 6.93
N GLU A 294 16.76 16.34 6.69
CA GLU A 294 17.04 17.60 7.37
C GLU A 294 16.72 17.37 8.86
N ASP A 295 17.78 17.06 9.62
CA ASP A 295 17.72 17.10 11.07
C ASP A 295 17.35 18.54 11.44
N GLY A 296 16.13 18.72 11.91
CA GLY A 296 15.62 19.98 12.43
C GLY A 296 16.32 20.38 13.74
N ARG A 297 17.64 20.59 13.70
CA ARG A 297 18.44 21.23 14.76
C ARG A 297 19.42 22.19 14.13
N GLY A 298 19.18 23.49 14.30
CA GLY A 298 20.22 24.47 14.18
C GLY A 298 19.99 25.62 13.20
N ARG A 299 18.99 26.47 13.50
CA ARG A 299 19.05 27.89 13.16
C ARG A 299 18.86 28.73 14.43
N ALA A 300 19.93 28.73 15.22
CA ALA A 300 20.21 29.82 16.15
C ALA A 300 21.72 29.84 16.36
N ASP A 301 22.32 31.03 16.17
CA ASP A 301 23.72 31.38 16.41
C ASP A 301 24.71 31.14 15.26
N SER A 302 24.73 32.10 14.32
CA SER A 302 25.97 32.55 13.71
C SER A 302 25.88 34.04 13.32
N ALA A 303 25.90 34.87 14.37
CA ALA A 303 26.23 36.29 14.24
C ALA A 303 27.18 36.66 15.38
N ALA A 304 28.46 36.33 15.22
CA ALA A 304 29.60 37.01 15.90
C ALA A 304 30.87 36.19 15.71
N ALA A 305 31.70 36.55 14.79
CA ALA A 305 33.17 36.61 14.91
C ALA A 305 33.85 36.60 13.54
N ALA A 306 33.77 37.68 12.87
CA ALA A 306 34.80 38.06 11.91
C ALA A 306 35.74 39.01 12.68
N ARG A 307 37.01 38.58 12.93
CA ARG A 307 38.22 39.42 12.93
C ARG A 307 39.40 38.75 13.65
N ALA A 308 40.53 38.88 12.99
CA ALA A 308 41.93 38.72 13.44
C ALA A 308 42.60 37.41 12.97
N ASP A 309 43.29 37.45 11.86
CA ASP A 309 44.62 37.98 11.60
C ASP A 309 45.79 37.05 12.01
N GLY A 310 46.64 36.69 11.03
CA GLY A 310 48.08 36.73 11.16
C GLY A 310 48.86 35.46 11.47
N GLY A 311 49.38 34.82 10.43
CA GLY A 311 50.80 34.55 10.29
C GLY A 311 51.48 33.46 11.12
N ARG A 312 52.04 32.49 10.49
CA ARG A 312 53.49 32.17 10.40
C ARG A 312 53.76 30.74 9.98
N GLU A 313 54.60 30.69 9.03
CA GLU A 313 55.44 29.68 8.47
C GLU A 313 56.23 28.77 9.47
N GLY A 314 56.57 27.59 8.93
CA GLY A 314 57.81 26.90 9.25
C GLY A 314 57.60 25.55 9.94
N GLU A 315 58.01 24.47 9.52
CA GLU A 315 59.20 23.90 9.04
C GLU A 315 59.12 22.35 9.13
N ARG A 316 59.76 21.70 8.19
CA ARG A 316 59.97 20.28 7.95
C ARG A 316 60.61 19.53 9.15
N THR A 317 60.37 18.22 9.17
CA THR A 317 61.33 17.08 9.14
C THR A 317 60.50 15.82 9.44
N ASP A 318 60.46 14.85 8.59
CA ASP A 318 61.31 13.77 8.12
C ASP A 318 61.56 12.63 9.16
N SER A 319 61.56 11.42 8.63
CA SER A 319 61.94 10.12 9.18
C SER A 319 60.85 9.39 10.01
N GLY A 320 60.50 8.19 9.77
CA GLY A 320 61.06 7.05 9.09
C GLY A 320 60.49 5.79 9.73
N ASP A 321 60.15 4.87 8.89
CA ASP A 321 60.31 3.41 8.99
C ASP A 321 59.96 2.72 10.34
N ASP A 322 59.14 1.74 10.34
CA ASP A 322 59.43 0.31 10.35
C ASP A 322 58.20 -0.56 10.73
N ARG A 323 57.93 -1.50 9.84
CA ARG A 323 57.52 -2.90 9.99
C ARG A 323 56.79 -3.40 11.25
N GLY A 324 55.75 -4.18 10.96
CA GLY A 324 55.61 -5.44 11.67
C GLY A 324 54.20 -5.87 11.96
N THR A 325 53.69 -6.71 11.09
CA THR A 325 53.03 -8.01 11.37
C THR A 325 52.31 -8.16 12.74
N TRP A 326 51.08 -8.41 12.76
CA TRP A 326 50.35 -9.69 12.94
C TRP A 326 48.88 -9.52 12.59
#